data_662da3a455b8b79b0bac304c6792a2e7
#
_entry.id   662da3a455b8b79b0bac304c6792a2e7
#
_cell.length_a   1.000
_cell.length_b   1.000
_cell.length_c   1.000
_cell.angle_alpha   90.00
_cell.angle_beta   90.00
_cell.angle_gamma   90.00
#
_symmetry.space_group_name_H-M   'P 1'
#
loop_
_entity.id
_entity.type
_entity.pdbx_description
1 polymer ?
#
loop_
_entity_poly.entity_id
_entity_poly.type
_entity_poly.pdbx_seq_one_letter_code
_entity_poly.pdbx_strand_id
1 'polypeptide(L)'
;MNVLKNWDNKTWLSSMAYIRSFNSFLLKKKKLNKNSIILDIGCGRGKIFGFLSRKFKFINKPIGIDPVVHKDVDKSIDFRNENIFNFFKSNHNKFDLIMIKQTLHFFNKDKRKKLITICKNNLKKNGVLLILSLNTSNNQIPCFKIMKQKLNSGLRRDARMISSICKILKNNKRDTYKFKVSITKKKYIKMLKQKYISCLINFNTNQLNKGIKEIDESYQNKLHFEDI
;
A
#
# COMPACT_ATOMS: atom_id res chain seq x y z
N MET A 1 19.13 -4.56 -0.79
CA MET A 1 17.99 -3.62 -0.90
C MET A 1 17.61 -3.16 0.51
N ASN A 2 17.63 -1.84 0.78
CA ASN A 2 17.17 -1.33 2.08
C ASN A 2 15.65 -1.54 2.16
N VAL A 3 15.22 -2.47 2.98
CA VAL A 3 13.81 -2.84 3.12
C VAL A 3 13.19 -2.00 4.23
N LEU A 4 12.04 -1.40 3.94
CA LEU A 4 11.24 -0.66 4.92
C LEU A 4 10.56 -1.64 5.89
N LYS A 5 11.25 -2.00 6.97
CA LYS A 5 10.67 -2.84 8.03
C LYS A 5 9.84 -2.00 8.99
N ASN A 6 8.60 -2.41 9.27
CA ASN A 6 7.66 -1.73 10.17
C ASN A 6 7.39 -0.25 9.83
N TRP A 7 7.51 0.14 8.57
CA TRP A 7 7.41 1.52 8.10
C TRP A 7 6.04 2.17 8.37
N ASP A 8 4.97 1.38 8.31
CA ASP A 8 3.61 1.83 8.56
C ASP A 8 3.27 1.95 10.05
N ASN A 9 4.15 1.41 10.92
CA ASN A 9 3.93 1.46 12.36
C ASN A 9 3.93 2.92 12.85
N LYS A 10 2.88 3.29 13.60
CA LYS A 10 2.67 4.66 14.12
C LYS A 10 2.37 5.73 13.06
N THR A 11 2.11 5.36 11.79
CA THR A 11 1.59 6.28 10.78
C THR A 11 0.06 6.33 10.81
N TRP A 12 -0.55 7.23 10.01
CA TRP A 12 -2.01 7.23 9.84
C TRP A 12 -2.50 5.95 9.14
N LEU A 13 -1.67 5.34 8.28
CA LEU A 13 -2.00 4.11 7.53
C LEU A 13 -2.26 2.89 8.44
N SER A 14 -1.76 2.92 9.68
CA SER A 14 -2.01 1.88 10.69
C SER A 14 -3.13 2.25 11.67
N SER A 15 -3.73 3.43 11.54
CA SER A 15 -4.84 3.85 12.42
C SER A 15 -6.11 3.07 12.11
N MET A 16 -6.91 2.81 13.14
CA MET A 16 -8.22 2.15 12.97
C MET A 16 -9.16 2.97 12.09
N ALA A 17 -9.07 4.30 12.12
CA ALA A 17 -9.85 5.18 11.26
C ALA A 17 -9.52 4.94 9.78
N TYR A 18 -8.23 4.89 9.42
CA TYR A 18 -7.79 4.58 8.08
C TYR A 18 -8.23 3.18 7.64
N ILE A 19 -7.98 2.17 8.48
CA ILE A 19 -8.32 0.76 8.17
C ILE A 19 -9.82 0.61 7.92
N ARG A 20 -10.67 1.21 8.76
CA ARG A 20 -12.14 1.18 8.59
C ARG A 20 -12.56 1.90 7.31
N SER A 21 -12.07 3.11 7.07
CA SER A 21 -12.37 3.91 5.89
C SER A 21 -11.96 3.17 4.60
N PHE A 22 -10.72 2.64 4.57
CA PHE A 22 -10.22 1.90 3.43
C PHE A 22 -11.03 0.62 3.17
N ASN A 23 -11.38 -0.12 4.21
CA ASN A 23 -12.22 -1.31 4.07
C ASN A 23 -13.63 -0.98 3.57
N SER A 24 -14.21 0.15 3.97
CA SER A 24 -15.48 0.63 3.43
C SER A 24 -15.38 0.92 1.93
N PHE A 25 -14.28 1.55 1.49
CA PHE A 25 -14.00 1.76 0.08
C PHE A 25 -13.82 0.43 -0.68
N LEU A 26 -13.03 -0.50 -0.15
CA LEU A 26 -12.78 -1.81 -0.74
C LEU A 26 -14.07 -2.62 -0.94
N LEU A 27 -14.96 -2.64 0.07
CA LEU A 27 -16.22 -3.36 0.00
C LEU A 27 -17.21 -2.79 -1.02
N LYS A 28 -17.10 -1.50 -1.39
CA LYS A 28 -17.82 -0.91 -2.52
C LYS A 28 -17.30 -1.43 -3.87
N LYS A 29 -16.01 -1.83 -3.95
CA LYS A 29 -15.42 -2.37 -5.18
C LYS A 29 -15.67 -3.86 -5.35
N LYS A 30 -15.73 -4.60 -4.25
CA LYS A 30 -16.00 -6.04 -4.23
C LYS A 30 -16.81 -6.41 -3.00
N LYS A 31 -18.01 -6.93 -3.22
CA LYS A 31 -18.79 -7.57 -2.16
C LYS A 31 -18.06 -8.85 -1.73
N LEU A 32 -17.81 -8.98 -0.43
CA LEU A 32 -17.18 -10.14 0.19
C LEU A 32 -18.15 -10.81 1.15
N ASN A 33 -18.01 -12.12 1.31
CA ASN A 33 -18.75 -12.92 2.27
C ASN A 33 -17.81 -13.95 2.93
N LYS A 34 -18.31 -14.79 3.83
CA LYS A 34 -17.52 -15.77 4.58
C LYS A 34 -16.77 -16.79 3.70
N ASN A 35 -17.23 -17.04 2.47
CA ASN A 35 -16.62 -17.99 1.53
C ASN A 35 -15.59 -17.32 0.58
N SER A 36 -15.39 -16.02 0.68
CA SER A 36 -14.47 -15.28 -0.21
C SER A 36 -13.04 -15.69 0.03
N ILE A 37 -12.30 -15.98 -1.04
CA ILE A 37 -10.87 -16.30 -1.04
C ILE A 37 -10.11 -15.04 -1.46
N ILE A 38 -9.19 -14.58 -0.61
CA ILE A 38 -8.54 -13.28 -0.72
C ILE A 38 -7.03 -13.44 -0.69
N LEU A 39 -6.34 -12.72 -1.57
CA LEU A 39 -4.88 -12.59 -1.61
C LEU A 39 -4.47 -11.13 -1.49
N ASP A 40 -3.56 -10.83 -0.57
CA ASP A 40 -2.93 -9.52 -0.38
C ASP A 40 -1.43 -9.60 -0.71
N ILE A 41 -1.02 -8.98 -1.81
CA ILE A 41 0.37 -9.03 -2.30
C ILE A 41 1.12 -7.79 -1.81
N GLY A 42 2.17 -8.00 -1.01
CA GLY A 42 2.85 -6.96 -0.28
C GLY A 42 2.01 -6.48 0.91
N CYS A 43 1.50 -7.43 1.67
CA CYS A 43 0.52 -7.20 2.73
C CYS A 43 1.09 -6.43 3.94
N GLY A 44 2.42 -6.33 4.07
CA GLY A 44 3.06 -5.78 5.25
C GLY A 44 2.61 -6.52 6.51
N ARG A 45 1.98 -5.81 7.44
CA ARG A 45 1.44 -6.40 8.68
C ARG A 45 0.03 -7.01 8.54
N GLY A 46 -0.56 -6.98 7.35
CA GLY A 46 -1.87 -7.58 7.06
C GLY A 46 -3.07 -6.96 7.78
N LYS A 47 -2.94 -5.74 8.33
CA LYS A 47 -3.97 -5.11 9.18
C LYS A 47 -5.29 -4.85 8.46
N ILE A 48 -5.27 -4.59 7.15
CA ILE A 48 -6.48 -4.33 6.35
C ILE A 48 -7.36 -5.59 6.32
N PHE A 49 -6.82 -6.70 5.86
CA PHE A 49 -7.59 -7.96 5.79
C PHE A 49 -7.72 -8.66 7.14
N GLY A 50 -6.82 -8.44 8.08
CA GLY A 50 -7.00 -8.90 9.45
C GLY A 50 -8.25 -8.29 10.11
N PHE A 51 -8.50 -6.99 9.88
CA PHE A 51 -9.75 -6.35 10.33
C PHE A 51 -10.99 -6.96 9.65
N LEU A 52 -10.95 -7.19 8.33
CA LEU A 52 -12.07 -7.81 7.63
C LEU A 52 -12.28 -9.26 8.06
N SER A 53 -11.20 -10.01 8.31
CA SER A 53 -11.28 -11.39 8.77
C SER A 53 -12.05 -11.51 10.10
N ARG A 54 -11.78 -10.63 11.04
CA ARG A 54 -12.54 -10.57 12.31
C ARG A 54 -14.02 -10.21 12.12
N LYS A 55 -14.32 -9.36 11.12
CA LYS A 55 -15.69 -8.92 10.82
C LYS A 55 -16.50 -10.00 10.09
N PHE A 56 -15.93 -10.62 9.05
CA PHE A 56 -16.64 -11.56 8.18
C PHE A 56 -16.51 -13.01 8.61
N LYS A 57 -15.56 -13.33 9.51
CA LYS A 57 -15.24 -14.70 9.94
C LYS A 57 -15.06 -15.63 8.72
N PHE A 58 -14.14 -15.25 7.82
CA PHE A 58 -13.89 -16.01 6.61
C PHE A 58 -13.55 -17.47 6.94
N ILE A 59 -14.11 -18.41 6.19
CA ILE A 59 -13.80 -19.86 6.31
C ILE A 59 -12.32 -20.07 6.01
N ASN A 60 -11.83 -19.46 4.92
CA ASN A 60 -10.41 -19.45 4.61
C ASN A 60 -9.83 -18.09 5.02
N LYS A 61 -8.86 -18.08 5.93
CA LYS A 61 -8.15 -16.83 6.28
C LYS A 61 -7.62 -16.15 5.03
N PRO A 62 -7.74 -14.81 4.89
CA PRO A 62 -7.07 -14.09 3.81
C PRO A 62 -5.57 -14.41 3.79
N ILE A 63 -5.02 -14.71 2.62
CA ILE A 63 -3.60 -14.98 2.45
C ILE A 63 -2.89 -13.65 2.25
N GLY A 64 -1.90 -13.37 3.10
CA GLY A 64 -1.04 -12.19 2.98
C GLY A 64 0.39 -12.60 2.66
N ILE A 65 0.94 -12.08 1.55
CA ILE A 65 2.31 -12.38 1.11
C ILE A 65 3.17 -11.15 1.22
N ASP A 66 4.28 -11.29 1.94
CA ASP A 66 5.31 -10.25 2.01
C ASP A 66 6.69 -10.89 2.16
N PRO A 67 7.72 -10.47 1.40
CA PRO A 67 9.08 -10.98 1.54
C PRO A 67 9.77 -10.51 2.82
N VAL A 68 9.12 -9.63 3.60
CA VAL A 68 9.66 -9.07 4.83
C VAL A 68 8.79 -9.47 6.01
N VAL A 69 9.40 -10.06 7.03
CA VAL A 69 8.72 -10.31 8.29
C VAL A 69 8.66 -9.02 9.10
N HIS A 70 7.46 -8.51 9.29
CA HIS A 70 7.18 -7.34 10.13
C HIS A 70 6.87 -7.75 11.56
N LYS A 71 7.09 -6.82 12.52
CA LYS A 71 6.55 -6.98 13.88
C LYS A 71 5.02 -6.83 13.85
N ASP A 72 4.34 -7.51 14.74
CA ASP A 72 2.88 -7.37 14.94
C ASP A 72 2.04 -7.69 13.69
N VAL A 73 2.43 -8.69 12.90
CA VAL A 73 1.61 -9.24 11.83
C VAL A 73 0.27 -9.68 12.41
N ASP A 74 -0.81 -9.41 11.69
CA ASP A 74 -2.16 -9.73 12.15
C ASP A 74 -2.41 -11.24 12.10
N LYS A 75 -2.71 -11.85 13.25
CA LYS A 75 -2.95 -13.30 13.39
C LYS A 75 -4.24 -13.79 12.71
N SER A 76 -5.10 -12.86 12.27
CA SER A 76 -6.35 -13.19 11.58
C SER A 76 -6.18 -13.41 10.07
N ILE A 77 -4.94 -13.33 9.55
CA ILE A 77 -4.58 -13.70 8.19
C ILE A 77 -3.64 -14.90 8.18
N ASP A 78 -3.57 -15.60 7.04
CA ASP A 78 -2.52 -16.57 6.73
C ASP A 78 -1.33 -15.81 6.13
N PHE A 79 -0.40 -15.40 6.99
CA PHE A 79 0.80 -14.65 6.55
C PHE A 79 1.87 -15.62 6.05
N ARG A 80 2.36 -15.36 4.84
CA ARG A 80 3.44 -16.13 4.22
C ARG A 80 4.61 -15.24 3.89
N ASN A 81 5.75 -15.54 4.50
CA ASN A 81 7.01 -14.86 4.23
C ASN A 81 7.69 -15.49 3.01
N GLU A 82 7.24 -15.13 1.84
CA GLU A 82 7.76 -15.69 0.59
C GLU A 82 7.67 -14.71 -0.58
N ASN A 83 8.34 -15.06 -1.67
CA ASN A 83 8.21 -14.33 -2.93
C ASN A 83 6.91 -14.72 -3.63
N ILE A 84 6.16 -13.72 -4.12
CA ILE A 84 4.88 -13.93 -4.79
C ILE A 84 4.95 -14.87 -6.01
N PHE A 85 6.07 -14.89 -6.75
CA PHE A 85 6.21 -15.80 -7.88
C PHE A 85 6.39 -17.25 -7.44
N ASN A 86 7.01 -17.50 -6.27
CA ASN A 86 7.12 -18.84 -5.70
C ASN A 86 5.76 -19.29 -5.18
N PHE A 87 5.03 -18.43 -4.49
CA PHE A 87 3.66 -18.70 -4.07
C PHE A 87 2.79 -19.19 -5.24
N PHE A 88 2.80 -18.48 -6.37
CA PHE A 88 1.98 -18.86 -7.52
C PHE A 88 2.42 -20.15 -8.23
N LYS A 89 3.62 -20.67 -7.98
CA LYS A 89 4.03 -22.00 -8.50
C LYS A 89 3.31 -23.15 -7.79
N SER A 90 3.02 -23.00 -6.50
CA SER A 90 2.40 -24.03 -5.66
C SER A 90 0.92 -23.74 -5.36
N ASN A 91 0.41 -22.55 -5.75
CA ASN A 91 -0.96 -22.17 -5.48
C ASN A 91 -1.92 -22.72 -6.55
N HIS A 92 -2.95 -23.42 -6.11
CA HIS A 92 -4.03 -23.92 -6.96
C HIS A 92 -5.36 -23.17 -6.78
N ASN A 93 -5.40 -22.19 -5.86
CA ASN A 93 -6.61 -21.43 -5.58
C ASN A 93 -6.87 -20.36 -6.63
N LYS A 94 -8.15 -20.12 -6.91
CA LYS A 94 -8.65 -18.93 -7.59
C LYS A 94 -9.24 -17.96 -6.57
N PHE A 95 -9.04 -16.67 -6.77
CA PHE A 95 -9.35 -15.63 -5.78
C PHE A 95 -10.59 -14.82 -6.17
N ASP A 96 -11.39 -14.47 -5.18
CA ASP A 96 -12.46 -13.49 -5.30
C ASP A 96 -11.91 -12.06 -5.34
N LEU A 97 -10.79 -11.84 -4.63
CA LEU A 97 -10.10 -10.57 -4.56
C LEU A 97 -8.58 -10.79 -4.47
N ILE A 98 -7.85 -10.15 -5.36
CA ILE A 98 -6.40 -9.97 -5.23
C ILE A 98 -6.14 -8.48 -5.05
N MET A 99 -5.46 -8.10 -3.98
CA MET A 99 -5.05 -6.72 -3.72
C MET A 99 -3.54 -6.55 -3.88
N ILE A 100 -3.13 -5.45 -4.52
CA ILE A 100 -1.74 -5.00 -4.59
C ILE A 100 -1.73 -3.51 -4.20
N LYS A 101 -1.35 -3.23 -2.96
CA LYS A 101 -1.36 -1.86 -2.45
C LYS A 101 0.05 -1.34 -2.25
N GLN A 102 0.42 -0.29 -3.01
CA GLN A 102 1.72 0.39 -2.92
C GLN A 102 2.94 -0.56 -3.00
N THR A 103 2.84 -1.63 -3.80
CA THR A 103 3.86 -2.69 -3.89
C THR A 103 4.47 -2.80 -5.28
N LEU A 104 3.72 -2.44 -6.34
CA LEU A 104 4.16 -2.66 -7.73
C LEU A 104 5.45 -1.91 -8.11
N HIS A 105 5.76 -0.81 -7.46
CA HIS A 105 6.97 -0.03 -7.73
C HIS A 105 8.27 -0.77 -7.32
N PHE A 106 8.18 -1.84 -6.53
CA PHE A 106 9.34 -2.69 -6.18
C PHE A 106 9.71 -3.70 -7.27
N PHE A 107 8.84 -3.91 -8.27
CA PHE A 107 9.11 -4.82 -9.37
C PHE A 107 9.64 -4.07 -10.61
N ASN A 108 10.56 -4.66 -11.36
CA ASN A 108 10.92 -4.18 -12.70
C ASN A 108 9.77 -4.39 -13.70
N LYS A 109 9.91 -3.84 -14.92
CA LYS A 109 8.85 -3.84 -15.93
C LYS A 109 8.36 -5.24 -16.27
N ASP A 110 9.28 -6.20 -16.47
CA ASP A 110 8.92 -7.56 -16.92
C ASP A 110 8.28 -8.36 -15.79
N LYS A 111 8.83 -8.29 -14.58
CA LYS A 111 8.22 -8.91 -13.39
C LYS A 111 6.83 -8.34 -13.11
N ARG A 112 6.61 -7.03 -13.29
CA ARG A 112 5.26 -6.43 -13.16
C ARG A 112 4.28 -6.99 -14.18
N LYS A 113 4.67 -7.02 -15.47
CA LYS A 113 3.83 -7.60 -16.53
C LYS A 113 3.47 -9.05 -16.20
N LYS A 114 4.48 -9.86 -15.85
CA LYS A 114 4.29 -11.25 -15.44
C LYS A 114 3.34 -11.37 -14.23
N LEU A 115 3.55 -10.56 -13.17
CA LEU A 115 2.70 -10.58 -11.98
C LEU A 115 1.25 -10.27 -12.31
N ILE A 116 0.99 -9.21 -13.07
CA ILE A 116 -0.37 -8.81 -13.45
C ILE A 116 -1.07 -9.91 -14.26
N THR A 117 -0.35 -10.55 -15.20
CA THR A 117 -0.87 -11.67 -15.99
C THR A 117 -1.21 -12.86 -15.08
N ILE A 118 -0.31 -13.22 -14.16
CA ILE A 118 -0.56 -14.31 -13.21
C ILE A 118 -1.75 -13.98 -12.30
N CYS A 119 -1.82 -12.78 -11.75
CA CYS A 119 -2.97 -12.36 -10.94
C CYS A 119 -4.28 -12.49 -11.72
N LYS A 120 -4.34 -11.98 -12.96
CA LYS A 120 -5.52 -12.08 -13.81
C LYS A 120 -5.95 -13.55 -14.02
N ASN A 121 -5.00 -14.43 -14.29
CA ASN A 121 -5.27 -15.85 -14.53
C ASN A 121 -5.70 -16.60 -13.24
N ASN A 122 -5.42 -16.05 -12.07
CA ASN A 122 -5.80 -16.62 -10.78
C ASN A 122 -7.04 -15.96 -10.15
N LEU A 123 -7.75 -15.12 -10.88
CA LEU A 123 -9.07 -14.65 -10.46
C LEU A 123 -10.16 -15.68 -10.77
N LYS A 124 -11.18 -15.76 -9.92
CA LYS A 124 -12.45 -16.40 -10.24
C LYS A 124 -13.19 -15.61 -11.33
N LYS A 125 -14.24 -16.18 -11.94
CA LYS A 125 -15.05 -15.54 -13.00
C LYS A 125 -15.47 -14.10 -12.66
N ASN A 126 -15.87 -13.84 -11.41
CA ASN A 126 -16.26 -12.52 -10.92
C ASN A 126 -15.23 -11.94 -9.93
N GLY A 127 -13.99 -12.43 -9.97
CA GLY A 127 -12.90 -11.95 -9.13
C GLY A 127 -12.42 -10.56 -9.54
N VAL A 128 -11.86 -9.83 -8.59
CA VAL A 128 -11.35 -8.47 -8.80
C VAL A 128 -9.87 -8.42 -8.46
N LEU A 129 -9.08 -7.84 -9.36
CA LEU A 129 -7.72 -7.38 -9.08
C LEU A 129 -7.77 -5.89 -8.73
N LEU A 130 -7.50 -5.56 -7.47
CA LEU A 130 -7.45 -4.19 -6.97
C LEU A 130 -6.01 -3.72 -6.84
N ILE A 131 -5.62 -2.72 -7.63
CA ILE A 131 -4.28 -2.14 -7.62
C ILE A 131 -4.38 -0.72 -7.09
N LEU A 132 -3.59 -0.40 -6.05
CA LEU A 132 -3.55 0.93 -5.45
C LEU A 132 -2.13 1.50 -5.48
N SER A 133 -2.07 2.77 -5.87
CA SER A 133 -0.85 3.59 -5.86
C SER A 133 -1.23 4.98 -5.35
N LEU A 134 -0.24 5.74 -4.86
CA LEU A 134 -0.46 7.15 -4.53
C LEU A 134 -0.90 7.92 -5.78
N ASN A 135 -1.75 8.93 -5.56
CA ASN A 135 -2.15 9.82 -6.63
C ASN A 135 -0.92 10.55 -7.20
N THR A 136 -0.81 10.52 -8.54
CA THR A 136 0.37 11.00 -9.24
C THR A 136 0.30 12.49 -9.59
N SER A 137 -0.86 13.13 -9.47
CA SER A 137 -1.08 14.53 -9.87
C SER A 137 -1.35 15.48 -8.70
N ASN A 138 -2.08 15.05 -7.67
CA ASN A 138 -2.56 15.93 -6.59
C ASN A 138 -2.14 15.41 -5.22
N ASN A 139 -0.87 15.05 -5.04
CA ASN A 139 -0.37 14.58 -3.77
C ASN A 139 -0.24 15.75 -2.78
N GLN A 140 -0.90 15.65 -1.63
CA GLN A 140 -0.95 16.68 -0.59
C GLN A 140 -0.06 16.36 0.63
N ILE A 141 0.73 15.29 0.58
CA ILE A 141 1.63 14.94 1.68
C ILE A 141 2.58 16.10 1.95
N PRO A 142 2.65 16.62 3.17
CA PRO A 142 3.57 17.70 3.53
C PRO A 142 5.02 17.31 3.25
N CYS A 143 5.74 18.11 2.49
CA CYS A 143 7.10 17.79 2.06
C CYS A 143 8.02 19.01 2.19
N PHE A 144 9.24 18.77 2.67
CA PHE A 144 10.34 19.70 2.47
C PHE A 144 10.88 19.63 1.02
N LYS A 145 11.61 20.63 0.56
CA LYS A 145 11.98 20.84 -0.84
C LYS A 145 12.54 19.58 -1.54
N ILE A 146 13.59 18.99 -0.98
CA ILE A 146 14.23 17.81 -1.59
C ILE A 146 13.32 16.58 -1.55
N MET A 147 12.55 16.39 -0.47
CA MET A 147 11.55 15.33 -0.38
C MET A 147 10.49 15.48 -1.48
N LYS A 148 9.97 16.69 -1.70
CA LYS A 148 8.99 16.99 -2.75
C LYS A 148 9.50 16.64 -4.14
N GLN A 149 10.76 16.98 -4.45
CA GLN A 149 11.40 16.63 -5.72
C GLN A 149 11.49 15.11 -5.93
N LYS A 150 11.95 14.35 -4.91
CA LYS A 150 12.06 12.88 -4.98
C LYS A 150 10.69 12.22 -5.06
N LEU A 151 9.71 12.70 -4.28
CA LEU A 151 8.35 12.20 -4.32
C LEU A 151 7.74 12.40 -5.71
N ASN A 152 7.82 13.61 -6.27
CA ASN A 152 7.29 13.91 -7.60
C ASN A 152 7.96 13.06 -8.70
N SER A 153 9.27 12.83 -8.62
CA SER A 153 9.98 11.95 -9.55
C SER A 153 9.46 10.51 -9.46
N GLY A 154 9.26 9.99 -8.23
CA GLY A 154 8.64 8.69 -7.98
C GLY A 154 7.22 8.61 -8.56
N LEU A 155 6.38 9.61 -8.28
CA LEU A 155 4.99 9.66 -8.75
C LEU A 155 4.89 9.70 -10.28
N ARG A 156 5.77 10.44 -10.98
CA ARG A 156 5.82 10.43 -12.47
C ARG A 156 6.18 9.05 -13.02
N ARG A 157 7.12 8.34 -12.39
CA ARG A 157 7.45 6.96 -12.75
C ARG A 157 6.25 6.04 -12.52
N ASP A 158 5.55 6.20 -11.40
CA ASP A 158 4.39 5.39 -11.05
C ASP A 158 3.19 5.68 -11.99
N ALA A 159 3.02 6.92 -12.44
CA ALA A 159 2.03 7.26 -13.47
C ALA A 159 2.26 6.48 -14.77
N ARG A 160 3.51 6.42 -15.25
CA ARG A 160 3.87 5.64 -16.45
C ARG A 160 3.65 4.13 -16.23
N MET A 161 3.98 3.64 -15.04
CA MET A 161 3.74 2.27 -14.64
C MET A 161 2.25 1.92 -14.67
N ILE A 162 1.40 2.72 -14.03
CA ILE A 162 -0.06 2.50 -13.99
C ILE A 162 -0.64 2.56 -15.41
N SER A 163 -0.21 3.52 -16.24
CA SER A 163 -0.63 3.60 -17.64
C SER A 163 -0.31 2.31 -18.41
N SER A 164 0.89 1.75 -18.23
CA SER A 164 1.28 0.49 -18.88
C SER A 164 0.46 -0.71 -18.38
N ILE A 165 0.13 -0.76 -17.11
CA ILE A 165 -0.74 -1.81 -16.52
C ILE A 165 -2.16 -1.71 -17.08
N CYS A 166 -2.71 -0.51 -17.18
CA CYS A 166 -4.04 -0.31 -17.75
C CYS A 166 -4.15 -0.77 -19.20
N LYS A 167 -3.07 -0.68 -19.99
CA LYS A 167 -3.02 -1.24 -21.35
C LYS A 167 -3.07 -2.78 -21.36
N ILE A 168 -2.50 -3.43 -20.36
CA ILE A 168 -2.56 -4.91 -20.21
C ILE A 168 -3.95 -5.37 -19.76
N LEU A 169 -4.57 -4.58 -18.87
CA LEU A 169 -5.89 -4.86 -18.31
C LEU A 169 -6.95 -4.13 -19.13
N LYS A 170 -7.38 -4.71 -20.25
CA LYS A 170 -8.32 -4.09 -21.21
C LYS A 170 -9.60 -3.54 -20.55
N ASN A 171 -10.17 -4.26 -19.56
CA ASN A 171 -11.39 -3.88 -18.84
C ASN A 171 -11.06 -3.38 -17.44
N ASN A 172 -10.43 -2.21 -17.33
CA ASN A 172 -10.12 -1.61 -16.03
C ASN A 172 -11.01 -0.40 -15.74
N LYS A 173 -11.32 -0.19 -14.45
CA LYS A 173 -11.97 1.02 -13.94
C LYS A 173 -10.98 1.75 -13.02
N ARG A 174 -10.88 3.06 -13.18
CA ARG A 174 -10.08 3.91 -12.28
C ARG A 174 -11.00 4.58 -11.27
N ASP A 175 -10.52 4.68 -10.06
CA ASP A 175 -11.21 5.40 -9.00
C ASP A 175 -10.19 6.02 -8.03
N THR A 176 -10.65 6.94 -7.19
CA THR A 176 -9.79 7.63 -6.23
C THR A 176 -10.30 7.36 -4.81
N TYR A 177 -9.41 6.84 -3.97
CA TYR A 177 -9.64 6.76 -2.52
C TYR A 177 -8.97 7.96 -1.86
N LYS A 178 -9.72 8.65 -1.00
CA LYS A 178 -9.25 9.80 -0.24
C LYS A 178 -9.42 9.58 1.24
N PHE A 179 -8.40 9.88 2.01
CA PHE A 179 -8.44 9.81 3.46
C PHE A 179 -7.94 11.13 4.06
N LYS A 180 -8.80 11.81 4.82
CA LYS A 180 -8.43 13.06 5.52
C LYS A 180 -7.51 12.74 6.69
N VAL A 181 -6.30 13.28 6.65
CA VAL A 181 -5.29 13.13 7.70
C VAL A 181 -5.26 14.40 8.53
N SER A 182 -5.31 14.23 9.86
CA SER A 182 -5.09 15.30 10.83
C SER A 182 -4.13 14.76 11.88
N ILE A 183 -2.90 15.32 11.90
CA ILE A 183 -1.84 14.90 12.82
C ILE A 183 -1.06 16.10 13.34
N THR A 184 -0.47 15.97 14.52
CA THR A 184 0.41 17.01 15.05
C THR A 184 1.73 17.05 14.27
N LYS A 185 2.32 18.23 14.09
CA LYS A 185 3.64 18.43 13.48
C LYS A 185 4.71 17.58 14.17
N LYS A 186 4.69 17.53 15.51
CA LYS A 186 5.58 16.67 16.31
C LYS A 186 5.51 15.19 15.90
N LYS A 187 4.29 14.65 15.71
CA LYS A 187 4.10 13.27 15.24
C LYS A 187 4.61 13.09 13.81
N TYR A 188 4.33 14.04 12.93
CA TYR A 188 4.79 14.00 11.54
C TYR A 188 6.32 14.02 11.44
N ILE A 189 7.00 14.90 12.18
CA ILE A 189 8.46 14.95 12.28
C ILE A 189 9.04 13.60 12.74
N LYS A 190 8.40 12.97 13.73
CA LYS A 190 8.82 11.62 14.17
C LYS A 190 8.72 10.58 13.05
N MET A 191 7.68 10.67 12.22
CA MET A 191 7.52 9.79 11.05
C MET A 191 8.59 10.05 9.98
N LEU A 192 8.94 11.31 9.71
CA LEU A 192 10.04 11.68 8.81
C LEU A 192 11.37 11.08 9.28
N LYS A 193 11.70 11.21 10.58
CA LYS A 193 12.90 10.61 11.18
C LYS A 193 12.93 9.09 11.02
N GLN A 194 11.78 8.43 11.02
CA GLN A 194 11.63 6.99 10.80
C GLN A 194 11.56 6.60 9.32
N LYS A 195 11.72 7.57 8.39
CA LYS A 195 11.66 7.36 6.94
C LYS A 195 10.41 6.60 6.50
N TYR A 196 9.24 7.02 6.98
CA TYR A 196 7.96 6.31 6.81
C TYR A 196 7.50 6.11 5.36
N ILE A 197 8.11 6.77 4.40
CA ILE A 197 7.79 6.70 2.98
C ILE A 197 9.06 6.42 2.15
N SER A 198 8.92 5.64 1.09
CA SER A 198 10.04 5.11 0.31
C SER A 198 10.97 6.18 -0.27
N CYS A 199 10.48 7.37 -0.60
CA CYS A 199 11.33 8.46 -1.11
C CYS A 199 12.37 8.95 -0.10
N LEU A 200 12.21 8.64 1.19
CA LEU A 200 13.13 9.03 2.26
C LEU A 200 14.23 8.00 2.56
N ILE A 201 14.16 6.78 2.03
CA ILE A 201 15.07 5.69 2.39
C ILE A 201 16.53 6.09 2.25
N ASN A 202 16.88 6.75 1.14
CA ASN A 202 18.24 7.11 0.78
C ASN A 202 18.67 8.48 1.31
N PHE A 203 17.88 9.14 2.16
CA PHE A 203 18.31 10.38 2.82
C PHE A 203 19.30 10.08 3.94
N ASN A 204 20.41 10.80 3.96
CA ASN A 204 21.30 10.79 5.11
C ASN A 204 20.74 11.67 6.25
N THR A 205 21.36 11.59 7.43
CA THR A 205 20.91 12.29 8.63
C THR A 205 20.89 13.80 8.43
N ASN A 206 21.90 14.38 7.77
CA ASN A 206 21.97 15.84 7.53
C ASN A 206 20.85 16.31 6.64
N GLN A 207 20.56 15.58 5.55
CA GLN A 207 19.45 15.90 4.64
C GLN A 207 18.09 15.84 5.38
N LEU A 208 17.90 14.83 6.22
CA LEU A 208 16.69 14.71 7.03
C LEU A 208 16.55 15.85 8.04
N ASN A 209 17.63 16.21 8.75
CA ASN A 209 17.59 17.28 9.76
C ASN A 209 17.31 18.63 9.12
N LYS A 210 17.95 18.95 7.97
CA LYS A 210 17.64 20.16 7.20
C LYS A 210 16.17 20.19 6.76
N GLY A 211 15.68 19.08 6.20
CA GLY A 211 14.28 18.99 5.77
C GLY A 211 13.27 19.04 6.92
N ILE A 212 13.62 18.54 8.09
CA ILE A 212 12.78 18.64 9.29
C ILE A 212 12.68 20.11 9.75
N LYS A 213 13.77 20.85 9.69
CA LYS A 213 13.77 22.29 9.99
C LYS A 213 12.84 23.06 9.01
N GLU A 214 12.92 22.77 7.70
CA GLU A 214 11.99 23.32 6.71
C GLU A 214 10.51 23.01 7.05
N ILE A 215 10.19 21.78 7.48
CA ILE A 215 8.82 21.42 7.91
C ILE A 215 8.41 22.19 9.15
N ASP A 216 9.31 22.35 10.11
CA ASP A 216 9.02 23.03 11.37
C ASP A 216 8.72 24.51 11.15
N GLU A 217 9.45 25.15 10.25
CA GLU A 217 9.28 26.56 9.86
C GLU A 217 8.05 26.78 8.95
N SER A 218 7.78 25.86 8.01
CA SER A 218 6.78 26.06 6.96
C SER A 218 5.36 25.64 7.33
N TYR A 219 5.18 24.83 8.35
CA TYR A 219 3.88 24.26 8.70
C TYR A 219 3.45 24.60 10.12
N GLN A 220 2.13 24.76 10.31
CA GLN A 220 1.51 24.97 11.62
C GLN A 220 1.65 23.74 12.53
N ASN A 221 1.35 23.87 13.81
CA ASN A 221 1.45 22.79 14.81
C ASN A 221 0.57 21.57 14.50
N LYS A 222 -0.47 21.74 13.69
CA LYS A 222 -1.36 20.69 13.23
C LYS A 222 -1.39 20.66 11.69
N LEU A 223 -1.15 19.49 11.13
CA LEU A 223 -1.12 19.26 9.69
C LEU A 223 -2.43 18.63 9.26
N HIS A 224 -3.04 19.19 8.21
CA HIS A 224 -4.25 18.70 7.57
C HIS A 224 -3.98 18.47 6.10
N PHE A 225 -4.22 17.28 5.59
CA PHE A 225 -4.05 16.94 4.18
C PHE A 225 -4.87 15.71 3.80
N GLU A 226 -5.03 15.47 2.50
CA GLU A 226 -5.62 14.24 2.00
C GLU A 226 -4.52 13.26 1.56
N ASP A 227 -4.60 12.02 2.06
CA ASP A 227 -3.88 10.87 1.52
C ASP A 227 -4.73 10.29 0.39
N ILE A 228 -4.23 10.39 -0.86
CA ILE A 228 -4.97 10.11 -2.09
C ILE A 228 -4.26 9.02 -2.89
#